data_1946b92fc4c8713472f854345e1c4788
#
_entry.id   1946b92fc4c8713472f854345e1c4788
#
_cell.length_a   1.000
_cell.length_b   1.000
_cell.length_c   1.000
_cell.angle_alpha   90.00
_cell.angle_beta   90.00
_cell.angle_gamma   90.00
#
_symmetry.space_group_name_H-M   'P 1'
#
loop_
_entity.id
_entity.type
_entity.pdbx_description
1 polymer ?
#
loop_
_entity_poly.entity_id
_entity_poly.type
_entity_poly.pdbx_seq_one_letter_code
_entity_poly.pdbx_strand_id
1 'polypeptide(L)'
;MSNMSEQGDRVRVGLIGYGFSGRTFHAPLIQSVGGLELCAISSSDAGKVHADFPAMVVHADPQALIAAEAIDLVVIATPNETHAPLARAAIAAGKHVVIDKPFTLDLDEARDLLALADRHDRLLSVFHNRRWDSDFLTIRAAIDAKVIGDVTHFESHFDRFRPDVRDRWRERSGPGSGVWYDLGPHLVDQALALFGLPDRVQASIATQRPGAMTDDWAHVILSHGERRIILQASMLVAGGVNRFTVHGTAGSMTKRCADRQEAQLLAGMRPGDAGWGEDPDPLVIHDGNDQREKPATPGDQRHYYQRIATAIQGSLANPVEPLEALAVMAVVEAAFQSAKTGAAIPLALTDREKDAAARAFLARL
;
A
#
# COMPACT_ATOMS: atom_id res chain seq x y z
N MET A 1 -41.77 -5.30 16.88
CA MET A 1 -41.03 -4.26 17.62
C MET A 1 -39.69 -4.10 16.96
N SER A 2 -39.63 -3.08 16.29
CA SER A 2 -38.76 -2.33 15.42
C SER A 2 -37.27 -2.50 15.65
N ASN A 3 -36.58 -3.03 14.62
CA ASN A 3 -35.15 -2.84 14.34
C ASN A 3 -34.93 -1.39 13.87
N MET A 4 -34.88 -0.45 14.77
CA MET A 4 -34.52 0.94 14.51
C MET A 4 -33.44 1.36 15.52
N SER A 5 -32.17 0.95 15.31
CA SER A 5 -31.03 1.59 16.00
C SER A 5 -29.67 1.00 15.61
N GLU A 6 -29.34 0.89 14.30
CA GLU A 6 -27.96 0.67 13.84
C GLU A 6 -27.65 1.43 12.53
N GLN A 7 -28.25 2.60 12.33
CA GLN A 7 -27.78 3.56 11.34
C GLN A 7 -27.00 4.65 12.08
N GLY A 8 -25.81 4.32 12.58
CA GLY A 8 -24.76 5.31 12.77
C GLY A 8 -24.51 5.98 11.41
N ASP A 9 -24.37 7.31 11.37
CA ASP A 9 -24.16 8.05 10.13
C ASP A 9 -22.97 7.45 9.39
N ARG A 10 -23.21 6.95 8.17
CA ARG A 10 -22.16 6.43 7.30
C ARG A 10 -21.25 7.58 6.88
N VAL A 11 -19.95 7.32 6.82
CA VAL A 11 -18.98 8.28 6.27
C VAL A 11 -19.20 8.38 4.75
N ARG A 12 -19.53 9.56 4.27
CA ARG A 12 -19.81 9.85 2.86
C ARG A 12 -18.51 10.06 2.09
N VAL A 13 -18.27 9.21 1.11
CA VAL A 13 -17.00 9.12 0.39
C VAL A 13 -17.12 9.70 -1.00
N GLY A 14 -16.19 10.61 -1.35
CA GLY A 14 -15.92 11.06 -2.71
C GLY A 14 -14.62 10.43 -3.22
N LEU A 15 -14.66 9.77 -4.39
CA LEU A 15 -13.49 9.15 -5.03
C LEU A 15 -13.01 10.05 -6.18
N ILE A 16 -11.78 10.52 -6.11
CA ILE A 16 -11.13 11.29 -7.17
C ILE A 16 -10.22 10.35 -7.96
N GLY A 17 -10.53 10.17 -9.25
CA GLY A 17 -9.82 9.25 -10.14
C GLY A 17 -10.51 7.90 -10.29
N TYR A 18 -11.03 7.63 -11.51
CA TYR A 18 -11.67 6.37 -11.86
C TYR A 18 -10.85 5.61 -12.92
N GLY A 19 -9.51 5.64 -12.72
CA GLY A 19 -8.53 4.84 -13.44
C GLY A 19 -8.49 3.39 -12.97
N PHE A 20 -7.36 2.70 -13.19
CA PHE A 20 -7.19 1.31 -12.78
C PHE A 20 -7.40 1.13 -11.27
N SER A 21 -6.73 1.94 -10.44
CA SER A 21 -6.81 1.78 -8.98
C SER A 21 -8.18 2.15 -8.43
N GLY A 22 -8.73 3.30 -8.83
CA GLY A 22 -10.05 3.75 -8.38
C GLY A 22 -11.15 2.76 -8.71
N ARG A 23 -11.15 2.22 -9.95
CA ARG A 23 -12.15 1.27 -10.44
C ARG A 23 -11.98 -0.13 -9.85
N THR A 24 -10.73 -0.63 -9.80
CA THR A 24 -10.45 -2.02 -9.43
C THR A 24 -10.41 -2.23 -7.92
N PHE A 25 -9.80 -1.29 -7.17
CA PHE A 25 -9.61 -1.46 -5.73
C PHE A 25 -10.54 -0.57 -4.90
N HIS A 26 -10.42 0.76 -5.06
CA HIS A 26 -11.06 1.70 -4.14
C HIS A 26 -12.59 1.59 -4.15
N ALA A 27 -13.22 1.70 -5.32
CA ALA A 27 -14.68 1.70 -5.41
C ALA A 27 -15.31 0.40 -4.86
N PRO A 28 -14.89 -0.82 -5.28
CA PRO A 28 -15.51 -2.05 -4.75
C PRO A 28 -15.21 -2.29 -3.27
N LEU A 29 -14.02 -1.93 -2.77
CA LEU A 29 -13.70 -2.07 -1.36
C LEU A 29 -14.51 -1.10 -0.50
N ILE A 30 -14.68 0.16 -0.91
CA ILE A 30 -15.51 1.15 -0.21
C ILE A 30 -16.96 0.66 -0.13
N GLN A 31 -17.52 0.18 -1.25
CA GLN A 31 -18.90 -0.31 -1.31
C GLN A 31 -19.16 -1.55 -0.45
N SER A 32 -18.12 -2.35 -0.20
CA SER A 32 -18.23 -3.56 0.62
C SER A 32 -18.20 -3.32 2.13
N VAL A 33 -18.02 -2.07 2.57
CA VAL A 33 -17.91 -1.68 3.98
C VAL A 33 -19.16 -0.92 4.43
N GLY A 34 -19.93 -1.49 5.34
CA GLY A 34 -21.22 -0.93 5.77
C GLY A 34 -21.15 0.46 6.44
N GLY A 35 -19.99 0.84 7.00
CA GLY A 35 -19.74 2.16 7.60
C GLY A 35 -19.39 3.27 6.60
N LEU A 36 -19.28 2.96 5.31
CA LEU A 36 -18.96 3.91 4.24
C LEU A 36 -20.08 3.96 3.19
N GLU A 37 -20.20 5.10 2.51
CA GLU A 37 -21.11 5.29 1.38
C GLU A 37 -20.36 6.04 0.26
N LEU A 38 -20.17 5.40 -0.90
CA LEU A 38 -19.59 6.03 -2.08
C LEU A 38 -20.66 6.94 -2.71
N CYS A 39 -20.56 8.26 -2.49
CA CYS A 39 -21.57 9.23 -2.90
C CYS A 39 -21.28 9.89 -4.24
N ALA A 40 -19.99 10.11 -4.56
CA ALA A 40 -19.58 10.78 -5.79
C ALA A 40 -18.25 10.28 -6.30
N ILE A 41 -18.04 10.38 -7.61
CA ILE A 41 -16.77 10.06 -8.27
C ILE A 41 -16.36 11.26 -9.13
N SER A 42 -15.09 11.67 -9.05
CA SER A 42 -14.53 12.62 -10.01
C SER A 42 -13.76 11.85 -11.09
N SER A 43 -14.18 12.06 -12.35
CA SER A 43 -13.60 11.40 -13.51
C SER A 43 -13.76 12.28 -14.76
N SER A 44 -12.75 12.28 -15.63
CA SER A 44 -12.85 12.88 -16.98
C SER A 44 -13.74 12.06 -17.94
N ASP A 45 -14.08 10.83 -17.57
CA ASP A 45 -14.93 9.91 -18.35
C ASP A 45 -16.14 9.46 -17.49
N ALA A 46 -17.21 10.22 -17.56
CA ALA A 46 -18.47 9.92 -16.87
C ALA A 46 -19.12 8.63 -17.42
N GLY A 47 -18.96 8.35 -18.72
CA GLY A 47 -19.53 7.14 -19.33
C GLY A 47 -18.94 5.87 -18.72
N LYS A 48 -17.65 5.87 -18.45
CA LYS A 48 -16.97 4.76 -17.76
C LYS A 48 -17.48 4.56 -16.33
N VAL A 49 -17.78 5.64 -15.61
CA VAL A 49 -18.35 5.54 -14.26
C VAL A 49 -19.79 5.01 -14.32
N HIS A 50 -20.61 5.56 -15.20
CA HIS A 50 -22.01 5.16 -15.30
C HIS A 50 -22.21 3.72 -15.83
N ALA A 51 -21.21 3.16 -16.55
CA ALA A 51 -21.24 1.75 -16.94
C ALA A 51 -21.19 0.80 -15.72
N ASP A 52 -20.48 1.19 -14.65
CA ASP A 52 -20.38 0.40 -13.42
C ASP A 52 -21.40 0.88 -12.36
N PHE A 53 -21.72 2.17 -12.33
CA PHE A 53 -22.59 2.84 -11.36
C PHE A 53 -23.57 3.79 -12.05
N PRO A 54 -24.72 3.30 -12.60
CA PRO A 54 -25.61 4.10 -13.45
C PRO A 54 -26.16 5.37 -12.79
N ALA A 55 -26.32 5.39 -11.46
CA ALA A 55 -26.89 6.51 -10.71
C ALA A 55 -25.83 7.38 -9.97
N MET A 56 -24.53 7.12 -10.18
CA MET A 56 -23.45 7.82 -9.47
C MET A 56 -23.39 9.29 -9.88
N VAL A 57 -23.22 10.18 -8.87
CA VAL A 57 -22.90 11.58 -9.12
C VAL A 57 -21.46 11.66 -9.62
N VAL A 58 -21.27 12.22 -10.83
CA VAL A 58 -19.95 12.36 -11.44
C VAL A 58 -19.57 13.83 -11.57
N HIS A 59 -18.41 14.19 -11.02
CA HIS A 59 -17.80 15.50 -11.18
C HIS A 59 -16.66 15.41 -12.21
N ALA A 60 -16.67 16.28 -13.21
CA ALA A 60 -15.55 16.36 -14.17
C ALA A 60 -14.32 17.04 -13.53
N ASP A 61 -14.54 17.97 -12.59
CA ASP A 61 -13.50 18.70 -11.87
C ASP A 61 -13.38 18.13 -10.43
N PRO A 62 -12.17 17.67 -10.02
CA PRO A 62 -11.89 17.25 -8.64
C PRO A 62 -12.22 18.32 -7.59
N GLN A 63 -12.05 19.60 -7.89
CA GLN A 63 -12.35 20.69 -6.96
C GLN A 63 -13.84 20.78 -6.64
N ALA A 64 -14.69 20.51 -7.62
CA ALA A 64 -16.14 20.47 -7.41
C ALA A 64 -16.57 19.34 -6.45
N LEU A 65 -15.90 18.17 -6.52
CA LEU A 65 -16.12 17.08 -5.56
C LEU A 65 -15.62 17.46 -4.16
N ILE A 66 -14.42 18.07 -4.07
CA ILE A 66 -13.85 18.51 -2.78
C ILE A 66 -14.74 19.54 -2.09
N ALA A 67 -15.33 20.48 -2.86
CA ALA A 67 -16.20 21.51 -2.34
C ALA A 67 -17.61 21.00 -1.94
N ALA A 68 -17.98 19.78 -2.31
CA ALA A 68 -19.31 19.24 -2.00
C ALA A 68 -19.48 19.02 -0.49
N GLU A 69 -20.51 19.64 0.10
CA GLU A 69 -20.83 19.50 1.53
C GLU A 69 -21.25 18.08 1.92
N ALA A 70 -21.77 17.33 0.95
CA ALA A 70 -22.19 15.95 1.14
C ALA A 70 -21.04 14.93 1.23
N ILE A 71 -19.78 15.35 1.26
CA ILE A 71 -18.61 14.49 1.33
C ILE A 71 -17.88 14.70 2.65
N ASP A 72 -17.56 13.65 3.35
CA ASP A 72 -16.79 13.64 4.59
C ASP A 72 -15.33 13.19 4.37
N LEU A 73 -15.15 12.20 3.48
CA LEU A 73 -13.88 11.57 3.15
C LEU A 73 -13.61 11.68 1.64
N VAL A 74 -12.45 12.21 1.28
CA VAL A 74 -11.95 12.22 -0.10
C VAL A 74 -10.90 11.13 -0.27
N VAL A 75 -11.10 10.25 -1.25
CA VAL A 75 -10.14 9.22 -1.66
C VAL A 75 -9.50 9.65 -2.97
N ILE A 76 -8.17 9.71 -3.01
CA ILE A 76 -7.39 10.20 -4.16
C ILE A 76 -6.69 9.01 -4.82
N ALA A 77 -7.10 8.67 -6.05
CA ALA A 77 -6.59 7.55 -6.85
C ALA A 77 -6.20 8.02 -8.26
N THR A 78 -5.45 9.10 -8.33
CA THR A 78 -5.02 9.81 -9.54
C THR A 78 -3.53 9.56 -9.84
N PRO A 79 -2.93 10.14 -10.90
CA PRO A 79 -1.48 10.13 -11.07
C PRO A 79 -0.71 10.77 -9.91
N ASN A 80 0.47 10.24 -9.60
CA ASN A 80 1.23 10.55 -8.40
C ASN A 80 1.48 12.06 -8.16
N GLU A 81 1.74 12.81 -9.24
CA GLU A 81 1.98 14.27 -9.17
C GLU A 81 0.77 15.09 -8.70
N THR A 82 -0.41 14.50 -8.70
CA THR A 82 -1.63 15.16 -8.25
C THR A 82 -2.02 14.84 -6.82
N HIS A 83 -1.35 13.88 -6.18
CA HIS A 83 -1.69 13.43 -4.81
C HIS A 83 -1.60 14.57 -3.80
N ALA A 84 -0.44 15.23 -3.70
CA ALA A 84 -0.22 16.27 -2.72
C ALA A 84 -1.11 17.53 -2.95
N PRO A 85 -1.24 18.07 -4.17
CA PRO A 85 -2.14 19.21 -4.41
C PRO A 85 -3.61 18.93 -4.07
N LEU A 86 -4.14 17.74 -4.45
CA LEU A 86 -5.52 17.36 -4.17
C LEU A 86 -5.76 17.12 -2.68
N ALA A 87 -4.82 16.43 -2.01
CA ALA A 87 -4.90 16.19 -0.57
C ALA A 87 -4.88 17.50 0.21
N ARG A 88 -4.01 18.46 -0.16
CA ARG A 88 -3.94 19.79 0.44
C ARG A 88 -5.28 20.51 0.31
N ALA A 89 -5.88 20.52 -0.88
CA ALA A 89 -7.17 21.14 -1.11
C ALA A 89 -8.29 20.48 -0.28
N ALA A 90 -8.32 19.14 -0.23
CA ALA A 90 -9.32 18.40 0.52
C ALA A 90 -9.21 18.63 2.05
N ILE A 91 -7.99 18.60 2.62
CA ILE A 91 -7.77 18.88 4.04
C ILE A 91 -8.17 20.34 4.36
N ALA A 92 -7.78 21.29 3.54
CA ALA A 92 -8.15 22.72 3.72
C ALA A 92 -9.67 22.93 3.65
N ALA A 93 -10.40 22.12 2.87
CA ALA A 93 -11.86 22.10 2.82
C ALA A 93 -12.51 21.33 3.99
N GLY A 94 -11.72 20.88 4.99
CA GLY A 94 -12.18 20.19 6.17
C GLY A 94 -12.53 18.72 5.94
N LYS A 95 -12.05 18.09 4.85
CA LYS A 95 -12.30 16.67 4.55
C LYS A 95 -11.23 15.77 5.16
N HIS A 96 -11.63 14.57 5.58
CA HIS A 96 -10.69 13.47 5.80
C HIS A 96 -10.14 12.99 4.45
N VAL A 97 -8.92 12.44 4.43
CA VAL A 97 -8.25 12.09 3.17
C VAL A 97 -7.61 10.70 3.24
N VAL A 98 -7.86 9.92 2.21
CA VAL A 98 -7.09 8.71 1.86
C VAL A 98 -6.38 8.96 0.54
N ILE A 99 -5.08 8.72 0.49
CA ILE A 99 -4.27 8.85 -0.73
C ILE A 99 -3.83 7.46 -1.18
N ASP A 100 -3.95 7.15 -2.48
CA ASP A 100 -3.33 5.96 -3.05
C ASP A 100 -1.79 6.04 -2.92
N LYS A 101 -1.12 4.91 -2.94
CA LYS A 101 0.35 4.88 -2.93
C LYS A 101 0.93 5.24 -4.32
N PRO A 102 2.13 5.80 -4.40
CA PRO A 102 2.94 6.34 -3.30
C PRO A 102 2.28 7.56 -2.66
N PHE A 103 2.61 7.84 -1.41
CA PHE A 103 2.00 8.93 -0.65
C PHE A 103 2.17 10.29 -1.35
N THR A 104 3.43 10.65 -1.62
CA THR A 104 3.85 11.89 -2.27
C THR A 104 5.01 11.61 -3.23
N LEU A 105 5.53 12.62 -3.90
CA LEU A 105 6.73 12.51 -4.73
C LEU A 105 8.02 12.75 -3.94
N ASP A 106 7.96 13.50 -2.84
CA ASP A 106 9.09 13.77 -1.96
C ASP A 106 8.67 13.89 -0.49
N LEU A 107 9.67 13.89 0.41
CA LEU A 107 9.46 13.96 1.86
C LEU A 107 8.93 15.30 2.34
N ASP A 108 9.24 16.39 1.67
CA ASP A 108 8.80 17.73 2.10
C ASP A 108 7.30 17.91 1.84
N GLU A 109 6.81 17.42 0.69
CA GLU A 109 5.35 17.34 0.44
C GLU A 109 4.65 16.49 1.50
N ALA A 110 5.22 15.34 1.86
CA ALA A 110 4.66 14.47 2.89
C ALA A 110 4.59 15.19 4.25
N ARG A 111 5.67 15.84 4.70
CA ARG A 111 5.72 16.60 5.95
C ARG A 111 4.69 17.73 5.98
N ASP A 112 4.57 18.44 4.88
CA ASP A 112 3.58 19.52 4.74
C ASP A 112 2.14 19.00 4.90
N LEU A 113 1.83 17.86 4.29
CA LEU A 113 0.50 17.24 4.41
C LEU A 113 0.22 16.72 5.82
N LEU A 114 1.21 16.11 6.48
CA LEU A 114 1.09 15.71 7.89
C LEU A 114 0.76 16.91 8.78
N ALA A 115 1.54 17.98 8.66
CA ALA A 115 1.33 19.18 9.45
C ALA A 115 0.00 19.87 9.13
N LEU A 116 -0.46 19.81 7.88
CA LEU A 116 -1.76 20.36 7.49
C LEU A 116 -2.91 19.56 8.09
N ALA A 117 -2.87 18.22 8.00
CA ALA A 117 -3.88 17.33 8.54
C ALA A 117 -4.03 17.49 10.06
N ASP A 118 -2.90 17.58 10.79
CA ASP A 118 -2.86 17.83 12.22
C ASP A 118 -3.53 19.17 12.59
N ARG A 119 -3.15 20.27 11.90
CA ARG A 119 -3.75 21.60 12.14
C ARG A 119 -5.26 21.66 11.91
N HIS A 120 -5.77 20.89 10.97
CA HIS A 120 -7.19 20.84 10.62
C HIS A 120 -7.97 19.76 11.38
N ASP A 121 -7.30 18.97 12.23
CA ASP A 121 -7.88 17.81 12.91
C ASP A 121 -8.61 16.89 11.89
N ARG A 122 -7.91 16.54 10.81
CA ARG A 122 -8.43 15.65 9.78
C ARG A 122 -7.59 14.37 9.69
N LEU A 123 -8.28 13.23 9.55
CA LEU A 123 -7.61 11.97 9.27
C LEU A 123 -6.94 12.05 7.89
N LEU A 124 -5.67 11.71 7.86
CA LEU A 124 -4.89 11.48 6.65
C LEU A 124 -4.33 10.06 6.70
N SER A 125 -4.59 9.26 5.68
CA SER A 125 -4.12 7.87 5.58
C SER A 125 -3.64 7.56 4.17
N VAL A 126 -2.72 6.60 4.05
CA VAL A 126 -2.22 6.12 2.75
C VAL A 126 -2.68 4.68 2.52
N PHE A 127 -3.09 4.38 1.29
CA PHE A 127 -3.68 3.09 0.94
C PHE A 127 -2.61 1.99 0.81
N HIS A 128 -1.98 1.63 1.91
CA HIS A 128 -1.12 0.45 2.00
C HIS A 128 -1.94 -0.83 2.24
N ASN A 129 -2.82 -1.15 1.28
CA ASN A 129 -3.76 -2.25 1.32
C ASN A 129 -3.12 -3.63 1.44
N ARG A 130 -1.87 -3.78 0.99
CA ARG A 130 -1.17 -5.07 0.99
C ARG A 130 -0.74 -5.55 2.39
N ARG A 131 -0.99 -4.76 3.44
CA ARG A 131 -0.94 -5.23 4.84
C ARG A 131 -2.00 -6.30 5.14
N TRP A 132 -3.04 -6.39 4.30
CA TRP A 132 -4.13 -7.37 4.41
C TRP A 132 -4.12 -8.39 3.26
N ASP A 133 -2.98 -8.55 2.60
CA ASP A 133 -2.76 -9.62 1.64
C ASP A 133 -2.51 -10.94 2.38
N SER A 134 -3.03 -12.04 1.87
CA SER A 134 -2.92 -13.39 2.46
C SER A 134 -1.46 -13.82 2.66
N ASP A 135 -0.61 -13.55 1.67
CA ASP A 135 0.81 -13.88 1.70
C ASP A 135 1.53 -13.16 2.85
N PHE A 136 1.26 -11.86 3.03
CA PHE A 136 1.84 -11.07 4.10
C PHE A 136 1.32 -11.48 5.49
N LEU A 137 0.01 -11.65 5.64
CA LEU A 137 -0.60 -12.08 6.91
C LEU A 137 -0.07 -13.45 7.34
N THR A 138 0.15 -14.35 6.39
CA THR A 138 0.70 -15.70 6.64
C THR A 138 2.14 -15.62 7.15
N ILE A 139 3.00 -14.84 6.51
CA ILE A 139 4.39 -14.62 6.92
C ILE A 139 4.46 -13.93 8.28
N ARG A 140 3.66 -12.87 8.47
CA ARG A 140 3.59 -12.14 9.74
C ARG A 140 3.22 -13.06 10.89
N ALA A 141 2.15 -13.82 10.77
CA ALA A 141 1.72 -14.77 11.82
C ALA A 141 2.79 -15.82 12.15
N ALA A 142 3.59 -16.25 11.16
CA ALA A 142 4.67 -17.19 11.39
C ALA A 142 5.89 -16.55 12.08
N ILE A 143 6.22 -15.27 11.75
CA ILE A 143 7.28 -14.51 12.41
C ILE A 143 6.88 -14.20 13.86
N ASP A 144 5.66 -13.72 14.10
CA ASP A 144 5.14 -13.40 15.43
C ASP A 144 5.15 -14.65 16.35
N ALA A 145 4.80 -15.81 15.79
CA ALA A 145 4.85 -17.11 16.48
C ALA A 145 6.27 -17.68 16.62
N LYS A 146 7.31 -17.00 16.13
CA LYS A 146 8.72 -17.45 16.12
C LYS A 146 8.93 -18.86 15.56
N VAL A 147 8.18 -19.23 14.51
CA VAL A 147 8.18 -20.58 13.93
C VAL A 147 9.57 -21.04 13.47
N ILE A 148 10.42 -20.09 13.05
CA ILE A 148 11.79 -20.31 12.61
C ILE A 148 12.83 -19.64 13.54
N GLY A 149 12.44 -19.34 14.78
CA GLY A 149 13.28 -18.58 15.71
C GLY A 149 13.35 -17.09 15.35
N ASP A 150 14.49 -16.45 15.65
CA ASP A 150 14.70 -15.04 15.29
C ASP A 150 15.08 -14.90 13.82
N VAL A 151 14.39 -14.02 13.09
CA VAL A 151 14.66 -13.77 11.66
C VAL A 151 16.02 -13.11 11.50
N THR A 152 16.87 -13.68 10.66
CA THR A 152 18.19 -13.15 10.30
C THR A 152 18.23 -12.59 8.88
N HIS A 153 17.42 -13.17 7.99
CA HIS A 153 17.34 -12.80 6.59
C HIS A 153 15.89 -12.89 6.10
N PHE A 154 15.47 -11.89 5.34
CA PHE A 154 14.14 -11.81 4.74
C PHE A 154 14.25 -11.30 3.32
N GLU A 155 13.57 -11.98 2.39
CA GLU A 155 13.42 -11.53 1.01
C GLU A 155 11.95 -11.39 0.66
N SER A 156 11.62 -10.31 -0.05
CA SER A 156 10.29 -10.02 -0.56
C SER A 156 10.37 -9.58 -2.01
N HIS A 157 9.63 -10.27 -2.88
CA HIS A 157 9.72 -10.11 -4.33
C HIS A 157 8.37 -9.73 -4.94
N PHE A 158 8.36 -8.66 -5.77
CA PHE A 158 7.30 -8.37 -6.71
C PHE A 158 7.84 -8.42 -8.14
N ASP A 159 8.08 -9.65 -8.60
CA ASP A 159 8.66 -9.91 -9.91
C ASP A 159 7.58 -10.29 -10.92
N ARG A 160 7.77 -9.87 -12.15
CA ARG A 160 6.87 -10.10 -13.28
C ARG A 160 7.68 -10.46 -14.52
N PHE A 161 7.05 -11.11 -15.49
CA PHE A 161 7.63 -11.27 -16.84
C PHE A 161 6.85 -10.42 -17.83
N ARG A 162 7.38 -9.23 -18.14
CA ARG A 162 6.81 -8.25 -19.09
C ARG A 162 7.93 -7.67 -19.95
N PRO A 163 8.43 -8.43 -20.95
CA PRO A 163 9.57 -7.99 -21.76
C PRO A 163 9.24 -6.75 -22.60
N ASP A 164 7.99 -6.59 -23.01
CA ASP A 164 7.56 -5.43 -23.79
C ASP A 164 7.21 -4.25 -22.89
N VAL A 165 7.73 -3.07 -23.24
CA VAL A 165 7.40 -1.80 -22.59
C VAL A 165 5.98 -1.39 -23.00
N ARG A 166 5.12 -1.10 -22.05
CA ARG A 166 3.73 -0.70 -22.30
C ARG A 166 3.61 0.81 -22.42
N ASP A 167 2.73 1.27 -23.33
CA ASP A 167 2.43 2.71 -23.42
C ASP A 167 1.47 3.14 -22.29
N ARG A 168 2.06 3.46 -21.13
CA ARG A 168 1.37 4.00 -19.96
C ARG A 168 2.29 4.96 -19.20
N TRP A 169 1.70 5.89 -18.46
CA TRP A 169 2.43 6.96 -17.80
C TRP A 169 3.54 6.46 -16.84
N ARG A 170 3.33 5.33 -16.15
CA ARG A 170 4.34 4.73 -15.24
C ARG A 170 5.59 4.21 -15.95
N GLU A 171 5.52 3.95 -17.24
CA GLU A 171 6.64 3.47 -18.07
C GLU A 171 7.25 4.58 -18.92
N ARG A 172 6.68 5.80 -18.88
CA ARG A 172 7.24 7.02 -19.48
C ARG A 172 8.15 7.70 -18.46
N SER A 173 9.17 8.42 -18.94
CA SER A 173 10.03 9.23 -18.04
C SER A 173 9.23 10.33 -17.38
N GLY A 174 9.34 10.46 -16.05
CA GLY A 174 8.65 11.50 -15.29
C GLY A 174 8.71 11.26 -13.77
N PRO A 175 8.33 12.26 -12.97
CA PRO A 175 8.30 12.13 -11.52
C PRO A 175 7.37 10.98 -11.08
N GLY A 176 7.84 10.14 -10.16
CA GLY A 176 7.05 9.03 -9.62
C GLY A 176 6.80 7.87 -10.59
N SER A 177 7.47 7.82 -11.75
CA SER A 177 7.44 6.69 -12.67
C SER A 177 8.49 5.64 -12.31
N GLY A 178 8.42 4.47 -12.95
CA GLY A 178 9.35 3.37 -12.73
C GLY A 178 8.83 2.30 -11.78
N VAL A 179 9.51 1.14 -11.81
CA VAL A 179 9.10 -0.03 -11.03
C VAL A 179 9.28 0.21 -9.53
N TRP A 180 10.31 0.98 -9.14
CA TRP A 180 10.57 1.24 -7.72
C TRP A 180 9.51 2.16 -7.11
N TYR A 181 9.05 3.21 -7.80
CA TYR A 181 7.90 4.01 -7.35
C TYR A 181 6.57 3.23 -7.40
N ASP A 182 6.40 2.28 -8.33
CA ASP A 182 5.16 1.51 -8.43
C ASP A 182 5.07 0.40 -7.38
N LEU A 183 6.13 -0.40 -7.18
CA LEU A 183 6.13 -1.59 -6.33
C LEU A 183 6.90 -1.42 -5.02
N GLY A 184 7.90 -0.55 -5.00
CA GLY A 184 8.72 -0.28 -3.81
C GLY A 184 7.93 0.12 -2.58
N PRO A 185 6.96 1.05 -2.64
CA PRO A 185 6.15 1.42 -1.48
C PRO A 185 5.44 0.24 -0.81
N HIS A 186 4.98 -0.75 -1.56
CA HIS A 186 4.37 -1.96 -1.00
C HIS A 186 5.40 -2.86 -0.30
N LEU A 187 6.55 -3.09 -0.95
CA LEU A 187 7.64 -3.89 -0.40
C LEU A 187 8.18 -3.27 0.89
N VAL A 188 8.41 -1.97 0.86
CA VAL A 188 8.93 -1.19 1.99
C VAL A 188 7.91 -1.18 3.13
N ASP A 189 6.65 -0.87 2.87
CA ASP A 189 5.60 -0.84 3.89
C ASP A 189 5.50 -2.16 4.65
N GLN A 190 5.48 -3.29 3.93
CA GLN A 190 5.44 -4.62 4.53
C GLN A 190 6.70 -4.91 5.37
N ALA A 191 7.88 -4.52 4.87
CA ALA A 191 9.14 -4.70 5.61
C ALA A 191 9.18 -3.86 6.89
N LEU A 192 8.78 -2.58 6.83
CA LEU A 192 8.72 -1.70 8.00
C LEU A 192 7.67 -2.17 9.02
N ALA A 193 6.54 -2.72 8.56
CA ALA A 193 5.51 -3.28 9.42
C ALA A 193 5.97 -4.54 10.17
N LEU A 194 6.97 -5.29 9.64
CA LEU A 194 7.53 -6.48 10.30
C LEU A 194 8.75 -6.16 11.16
N PHE A 195 9.59 -5.23 10.75
CA PHE A 195 10.95 -5.08 11.31
C PHE A 195 11.26 -3.66 11.82
N GLY A 196 10.34 -2.70 11.63
CA GLY A 196 10.57 -1.29 11.97
C GLY A 196 11.53 -0.59 11.00
N LEU A 197 12.11 0.54 11.44
CA LEU A 197 12.99 1.36 10.61
C LEU A 197 14.38 0.72 10.46
N PRO A 198 14.96 0.70 9.23
CA PRO A 198 16.32 0.24 9.02
C PRO A 198 17.35 1.28 9.45
N ASP A 199 18.55 0.81 9.80
CA ASP A 199 19.71 1.69 10.06
C ASP A 199 20.18 2.38 8.78
N ARG A 200 20.20 1.62 7.66
CA ARG A 200 20.67 2.08 6.35
C ARG A 200 19.96 1.34 5.22
N VAL A 201 19.93 1.98 4.05
CA VAL A 201 19.41 1.47 2.79
C VAL A 201 20.53 1.42 1.77
N GLN A 202 20.73 0.24 1.14
CA GLN A 202 21.61 0.07 -0.01
C GLN A 202 20.80 -0.43 -1.19
N ALA A 203 21.01 0.14 -2.38
CA ALA A 203 20.19 -0.19 -3.54
C ALA A 203 20.99 -0.22 -4.84
N SER A 204 20.53 -1.06 -5.76
CA SER A 204 20.80 -1.01 -7.18
C SER A 204 19.50 -0.92 -7.93
N ILE A 205 19.38 0.06 -8.82
CA ILE A 205 18.17 0.32 -9.62
C ILE A 205 18.61 0.46 -11.07
N ALA A 206 17.94 -0.22 -12.00
CA ALA A 206 18.36 -0.30 -13.39
C ALA A 206 17.18 -0.29 -14.36
N THR A 207 17.48 0.10 -15.60
CA THR A 207 16.62 -0.02 -16.77
C THR A 207 17.19 -1.13 -17.64
N GLN A 208 16.50 -2.27 -17.71
CA GLN A 208 17.00 -3.48 -18.36
C GLN A 208 16.32 -3.80 -19.68
N ARG A 209 15.03 -3.42 -19.86
CA ARG A 209 14.28 -3.73 -21.06
C ARG A 209 14.66 -2.78 -22.20
N PRO A 210 14.83 -3.29 -23.42
CA PRO A 210 15.05 -2.44 -24.59
C PRO A 210 13.92 -1.41 -24.78
N GLY A 211 14.28 -0.14 -24.95
CA GLY A 211 13.33 0.96 -25.12
C GLY A 211 12.62 1.44 -23.85
N ALA A 212 12.91 0.90 -22.67
CA ALA A 212 12.37 1.42 -21.44
C ALA A 212 12.97 2.81 -21.11
N MET A 213 12.13 3.70 -20.60
CA MET A 213 12.46 5.10 -20.31
C MET A 213 12.62 5.38 -18.82
N THR A 214 12.36 4.38 -17.97
CA THR A 214 12.45 4.44 -16.53
C THR A 214 12.90 3.10 -15.97
N ASP A 215 13.19 3.03 -14.66
CA ASP A 215 13.61 1.79 -14.02
C ASP A 215 12.55 0.69 -14.15
N ASP A 216 13.02 -0.52 -14.36
CA ASP A 216 12.21 -1.73 -14.47
C ASP A 216 12.81 -2.91 -13.70
N TRP A 217 13.87 -2.63 -12.94
CA TRP A 217 14.54 -3.52 -12.02
C TRP A 217 15.04 -2.75 -10.80
N ALA A 218 14.79 -3.26 -9.59
CA ALA A 218 15.27 -2.70 -8.34
C ALA A 218 15.62 -3.82 -7.35
N HIS A 219 16.78 -3.72 -6.72
CA HIS A 219 17.25 -4.57 -5.63
C HIS A 219 17.70 -3.69 -4.47
N VAL A 220 17.01 -3.79 -3.34
CA VAL A 220 17.17 -2.90 -2.20
C VAL A 220 17.41 -3.72 -0.94
N ILE A 221 18.46 -3.39 -0.20
CA ILE A 221 18.85 -4.03 1.06
C ILE A 221 18.61 -3.04 2.20
N LEU A 222 17.77 -3.44 3.16
CA LEU A 222 17.57 -2.74 4.42
C LEU A 222 18.40 -3.43 5.49
N SER A 223 19.28 -2.69 6.16
CA SER A 223 20.12 -3.19 7.26
C SER A 223 19.47 -2.87 8.61
N HIS A 224 19.31 -3.88 9.47
CA HIS A 224 18.82 -3.76 10.85
C HIS A 224 19.82 -4.49 11.77
N GLY A 225 20.90 -3.82 12.18
CA GLY A 225 22.05 -4.47 12.81
C GLY A 225 22.63 -5.54 11.87
N GLU A 226 22.66 -6.78 12.32
CA GLU A 226 23.12 -7.92 11.53
C GLU A 226 22.03 -8.53 10.61
N ARG A 227 20.74 -8.19 10.80
CA ARG A 227 19.65 -8.67 9.94
C ARG A 227 19.68 -7.99 8.58
N ARG A 228 19.38 -8.75 7.54
CA ARG A 228 19.27 -8.25 6.16
C ARG A 228 17.87 -8.48 5.62
N ILE A 229 17.26 -7.41 5.13
CA ILE A 229 15.94 -7.42 4.48
C ILE A 229 16.17 -7.04 3.02
N ILE A 230 15.82 -7.92 2.11
CA ILE A 230 15.99 -7.73 0.67
C ILE A 230 14.62 -7.51 0.04
N LEU A 231 14.49 -6.43 -0.71
CA LEU A 231 13.30 -6.05 -1.46
C LEU A 231 13.64 -6.04 -2.95
N GLN A 232 12.92 -6.82 -3.73
CA GLN A 232 13.18 -7.00 -5.16
C GLN A 232 11.94 -6.67 -5.99
N ALA A 233 12.11 -5.94 -7.07
CA ALA A 233 11.09 -5.75 -8.09
C ALA A 233 11.73 -5.84 -9.47
N SER A 234 11.18 -6.67 -10.35
CA SER A 234 11.72 -6.86 -11.71
C SER A 234 10.60 -7.12 -12.72
N MET A 235 10.83 -6.65 -13.95
CA MET A 235 9.91 -6.91 -15.08
C MET A 235 10.38 -8.05 -16.00
N LEU A 236 11.52 -8.71 -15.71
CA LEU A 236 12.12 -9.74 -16.57
C LEU A 236 12.34 -11.07 -15.86
N VAL A 237 11.46 -11.46 -14.93
CA VAL A 237 11.55 -12.74 -14.20
C VAL A 237 10.54 -13.73 -14.78
N ALA A 238 10.99 -14.55 -15.73
CA ALA A 238 10.21 -15.65 -16.28
C ALA A 238 10.21 -16.84 -15.31
N GLY A 239 9.06 -17.51 -15.12
CA GLY A 239 8.91 -18.64 -14.20
C GLY A 239 8.69 -18.27 -12.74
N GLY A 240 8.91 -17.00 -12.38
CA GLY A 240 8.71 -16.47 -11.03
C GLY A 240 9.78 -16.90 -10.02
N VAL A 241 9.67 -16.36 -8.83
CA VAL A 241 10.45 -16.70 -7.62
C VAL A 241 9.47 -16.79 -6.45
N ASN A 242 9.93 -17.19 -5.27
CA ASN A 242 9.12 -17.09 -4.08
C ASN A 242 8.74 -15.63 -3.81
N ARG A 243 7.49 -15.41 -3.45
CA ARG A 243 7.02 -14.10 -3.00
C ARG A 243 7.75 -13.66 -1.73
N PHE A 244 7.95 -14.62 -0.80
CA PHE A 244 8.76 -14.43 0.40
C PHE A 244 9.69 -15.62 0.62
N THR A 245 10.93 -15.32 1.02
CA THR A 245 11.90 -16.28 1.55
C THR A 245 12.42 -15.72 2.87
N VAL A 246 12.33 -16.50 3.94
CA VAL A 246 12.72 -16.04 5.29
C VAL A 246 13.59 -17.10 5.95
N HIS A 247 14.75 -16.68 6.46
CA HIS A 247 15.65 -17.53 7.22
C HIS A 247 15.77 -17.01 8.65
N GLY A 248 15.75 -17.94 9.60
CA GLY A 248 15.88 -17.64 11.01
C GLY A 248 16.84 -18.60 11.71
N THR A 249 16.99 -18.40 13.00
CA THR A 249 17.93 -19.20 13.84
C THR A 249 17.51 -20.65 14.05
N ALA A 250 16.24 -21.01 13.77
CA ALA A 250 15.70 -22.35 13.98
C ALA A 250 15.06 -22.95 12.71
N GLY A 251 15.28 -22.34 11.52
CA GLY A 251 14.76 -22.87 10.27
C GLY A 251 14.56 -21.80 9.22
N SER A 252 13.84 -22.18 8.17
CA SER A 252 13.50 -21.31 7.04
C SER A 252 12.04 -21.46 6.66
N MET A 253 11.47 -20.44 6.01
CA MET A 253 10.13 -20.55 5.44
C MET A 253 10.04 -19.84 4.10
N THR A 254 9.19 -20.37 3.22
CA THR A 254 8.94 -19.81 1.89
C THR A 254 7.45 -19.71 1.63
N LYS A 255 7.04 -18.63 1.00
CA LYS A 255 5.70 -18.42 0.43
C LYS A 255 5.88 -18.16 -1.06
N ARG A 256 5.32 -19.01 -1.90
CA ARG A 256 5.59 -18.97 -3.34
C ARG A 256 4.78 -17.90 -4.05
N CYS A 257 3.46 -17.91 -3.83
CA CYS A 257 2.56 -17.05 -4.58
C CYS A 257 2.21 -15.78 -3.82
N ALA A 258 1.95 -14.70 -4.55
CA ALA A 258 1.35 -13.49 -4.02
C ALA A 258 -0.15 -13.69 -3.76
N ASP A 259 -0.74 -12.78 -2.98
CA ASP A 259 -2.17 -12.67 -2.71
C ASP A 259 -3.01 -12.67 -3.99
N ARG A 260 -4.24 -13.15 -3.91
CA ARG A 260 -5.15 -13.32 -5.04
C ARG A 260 -6.25 -12.28 -5.15
N GLN A 261 -6.41 -11.37 -4.19
CA GLN A 261 -7.52 -10.43 -4.15
C GLN A 261 -7.56 -9.52 -5.38
N GLU A 262 -6.38 -9.05 -5.90
CA GLU A 262 -6.34 -8.28 -7.15
C GLU A 262 -6.88 -9.10 -8.33
N ALA A 263 -6.50 -10.37 -8.46
CA ALA A 263 -6.99 -11.24 -9.52
C ALA A 263 -8.49 -11.55 -9.36
N GLN A 264 -8.97 -11.70 -8.13
CA GLN A 264 -10.39 -11.91 -7.81
C GLN A 264 -11.24 -10.68 -8.20
N LEU A 265 -10.76 -9.46 -7.88
CA LEU A 265 -11.41 -8.20 -8.30
C LEU A 265 -11.48 -8.07 -9.83
N LEU A 266 -10.38 -8.38 -10.51
CA LEU A 266 -10.32 -8.35 -11.98
C LEU A 266 -11.22 -9.39 -12.63
N ALA A 267 -11.48 -10.51 -11.96
CA ALA A 267 -12.44 -11.53 -12.37
C ALA A 267 -13.89 -11.18 -12.02
N GLY A 268 -14.14 -10.02 -11.37
CA GLY A 268 -15.48 -9.54 -11.01
C GLY A 268 -16.03 -10.08 -9.68
N MET A 269 -15.20 -10.75 -8.86
CA MET A 269 -15.60 -11.16 -7.52
C MET A 269 -15.77 -9.92 -6.64
N ARG A 270 -16.83 -9.89 -5.84
CA ARG A 270 -17.06 -8.80 -4.88
C ARG A 270 -16.29 -9.07 -3.60
N PRO A 271 -15.68 -8.03 -3.01
CA PRO A 271 -15.02 -8.18 -1.71
C PRO A 271 -15.99 -8.69 -0.65
N GLY A 272 -15.65 -9.83 -0.04
CA GLY A 272 -16.49 -10.50 0.97
C GLY A 272 -17.40 -11.61 0.47
N ASP A 273 -17.45 -11.87 -0.82
CA ASP A 273 -18.09 -13.07 -1.36
C ASP A 273 -17.36 -14.34 -0.87
N ALA A 274 -18.02 -15.48 -0.96
CA ALA A 274 -17.44 -16.78 -0.63
C ALA A 274 -16.14 -17.01 -1.46
N GLY A 275 -15.04 -17.35 -0.79
CA GLY A 275 -13.72 -17.51 -1.41
C GLY A 275 -12.92 -16.22 -1.56
N TRP A 276 -13.45 -15.06 -1.14
CA TRP A 276 -12.69 -13.80 -1.12
C TRP A 276 -11.44 -13.91 -0.25
N GLY A 277 -10.29 -13.58 -0.82
CA GLY A 277 -8.99 -13.57 -0.12
C GLY A 277 -8.46 -14.97 0.24
N GLU A 278 -9.14 -16.05 -0.13
CA GLU A 278 -8.62 -17.41 0.04
C GLU A 278 -7.37 -17.63 -0.82
N ASP A 279 -6.36 -18.23 -0.22
CA ASP A 279 -5.07 -18.49 -0.83
C ASP A 279 -4.72 -19.98 -0.71
N PRO A 280 -4.75 -20.74 -1.82
CA PRO A 280 -4.43 -22.17 -1.81
C PRO A 280 -2.94 -22.47 -1.70
N ASP A 281 -2.05 -21.46 -1.85
CA ASP A 281 -0.60 -21.66 -1.79
C ASP A 281 -0.15 -21.68 -0.32
N PRO A 282 0.36 -22.82 0.20
CA PRO A 282 0.71 -22.94 1.60
C PRO A 282 2.00 -22.18 1.93
N LEU A 283 2.21 -21.93 3.23
CA LEU A 283 3.52 -21.61 3.78
C LEU A 283 4.30 -22.91 3.93
N VAL A 284 5.48 -22.96 3.32
CA VAL A 284 6.41 -24.10 3.45
C VAL A 284 7.46 -23.76 4.50
N ILE A 285 7.65 -24.64 5.49
CA ILE A 285 8.56 -24.45 6.62
C ILE A 285 9.58 -25.59 6.61
N HIS A 286 10.87 -25.24 6.73
CA HIS A 286 11.99 -26.18 6.83
C HIS A 286 12.70 -25.98 8.16
N ASP A 287 12.96 -27.04 8.91
CA ASP A 287 13.72 -26.99 10.17
C ASP A 287 15.15 -27.54 10.06
N GLY A 288 15.60 -27.82 8.84
CA GLY A 288 16.91 -28.38 8.53
C GLY A 288 16.89 -29.88 8.27
N ASN A 289 15.90 -30.61 8.78
CA ASN A 289 15.72 -32.05 8.57
C ASN A 289 14.47 -32.35 7.76
N ASP A 290 13.35 -31.74 8.16
CA ASP A 290 12.03 -31.97 7.61
C ASP A 290 11.43 -30.71 6.96
N GLN A 291 10.45 -30.95 6.09
CA GLN A 291 9.61 -29.93 5.49
C GLN A 291 8.16 -30.15 5.91
N ARG A 292 7.46 -29.08 6.25
CA ARG A 292 6.03 -29.12 6.52
C ARG A 292 5.32 -27.94 5.88
N GLU A 293 4.05 -28.13 5.57
CA GLU A 293 3.18 -27.09 5.03
C GLU A 293 2.20 -26.59 6.10
N LYS A 294 1.89 -25.30 6.06
CA LYS A 294 0.85 -24.66 6.85
C LYS A 294 -0.08 -23.91 5.90
N PRO A 295 -1.41 -24.08 6.01
CA PRO A 295 -2.36 -23.29 5.23
C PRO A 295 -2.11 -21.78 5.36
N ALA A 296 -2.30 -21.05 4.27
CA ALA A 296 -2.21 -19.61 4.28
C ALA A 296 -3.35 -18.98 5.10
N THR A 297 -3.08 -17.86 5.73
CA THR A 297 -4.10 -17.01 6.36
C THR A 297 -4.85 -16.29 5.24
N PRO A 298 -6.19 -16.33 5.16
CA PRO A 298 -6.93 -15.58 4.17
C PRO A 298 -6.67 -14.07 4.27
N GLY A 299 -6.56 -13.40 3.11
CA GLY A 299 -6.45 -11.95 3.04
C GLY A 299 -7.82 -11.27 3.07
N ASP A 300 -7.86 -10.01 3.53
CA ASP A 300 -9.06 -9.19 3.39
C ASP A 300 -8.75 -7.69 3.38
N GLN A 301 -8.57 -7.13 2.20
CA GLN A 301 -8.27 -5.70 2.02
C GLN A 301 -9.42 -4.77 2.44
N ARG A 302 -10.64 -5.30 2.69
CA ARG A 302 -11.73 -4.52 3.28
C ARG A 302 -11.38 -3.97 4.64
N HIS A 303 -10.53 -4.66 5.39
CA HIS A 303 -10.10 -4.21 6.72
C HIS A 303 -9.45 -2.83 6.72
N TYR A 304 -8.81 -2.42 5.62
CA TYR A 304 -8.31 -1.06 5.51
C TYR A 304 -9.46 -0.05 5.64
N TYR A 305 -10.49 -0.18 4.81
CA TYR A 305 -11.61 0.75 4.80
C TYR A 305 -12.55 0.61 6.01
N GLN A 306 -12.70 -0.59 6.57
CA GLN A 306 -13.41 -0.78 7.84
C GLN A 306 -12.76 0.02 8.96
N ARG A 307 -11.41 0.00 9.05
CA ARG A 307 -10.65 0.78 10.02
C ARG A 307 -10.68 2.28 9.73
N ILE A 308 -10.68 2.71 8.47
CA ILE A 308 -10.87 4.12 8.12
C ILE A 308 -12.22 4.62 8.64
N ALA A 309 -13.30 3.90 8.39
CA ALA A 309 -14.62 4.29 8.88
C ALA A 309 -14.65 4.44 10.40
N THR A 310 -14.13 3.45 11.13
CA THR A 310 -14.08 3.50 12.59
C THR A 310 -13.12 4.54 13.15
N ALA A 311 -12.02 4.84 12.46
CA ALA A 311 -11.08 5.90 12.86
C ALA A 311 -11.69 7.30 12.71
N ILE A 312 -12.43 7.56 11.63
CA ILE A 312 -13.16 8.82 11.44
C ILE A 312 -14.23 9.01 12.52
N GLN A 313 -14.87 7.92 12.95
CA GLN A 313 -15.85 7.91 14.05
C GLN A 313 -15.20 7.98 15.45
N GLY A 314 -13.87 8.06 15.54
CA GLY A 314 -13.14 8.20 16.81
C GLY A 314 -13.02 6.91 17.64
N SER A 315 -13.36 5.74 17.06
CA SER A 315 -13.41 4.46 17.81
C SER A 315 -12.12 3.64 17.73
N LEU A 316 -11.29 3.84 16.71
CA LEU A 316 -10.02 3.12 16.50
C LEU A 316 -8.94 4.05 15.93
N ALA A 317 -7.67 3.60 16.03
CA ALA A 317 -6.56 4.28 15.39
C ALA A 317 -6.61 4.14 13.86
N ASN A 318 -6.01 5.12 13.17
CA ASN A 318 -5.81 5.12 11.72
C ASN A 318 -5.13 3.82 11.25
N PRO A 319 -5.65 3.12 10.21
CA PRO A 319 -5.05 1.86 9.74
C PRO A 319 -3.63 2.01 9.19
N VAL A 320 -3.28 3.18 8.69
CA VAL A 320 -1.92 3.56 8.26
C VAL A 320 -1.68 4.98 8.76
N GLU A 321 -0.90 5.11 9.83
CA GLU A 321 -0.57 6.43 10.37
C GLU A 321 0.28 7.21 9.36
N PRO A 322 0.09 8.53 9.22
CA PRO A 322 0.84 9.33 8.26
C PRO A 322 2.36 9.23 8.43
N LEU A 323 2.85 9.05 9.66
CA LEU A 323 4.28 8.87 9.96
C LEU A 323 4.84 7.53 9.46
N GLU A 324 4.02 6.49 9.38
CA GLU A 324 4.43 5.23 8.74
C GLU A 324 4.59 5.44 7.22
N ALA A 325 3.67 6.17 6.60
CA ALA A 325 3.76 6.50 5.18
C ALA A 325 4.96 7.42 4.87
N LEU A 326 5.28 8.39 5.75
CA LEU A 326 6.49 9.19 5.66
C LEU A 326 7.75 8.32 5.73
N ALA A 327 7.80 7.34 6.64
CA ALA A 327 8.92 6.41 6.76
C ALA A 327 9.08 5.54 5.50
N VAL A 328 7.98 5.10 4.90
CA VAL A 328 8.00 4.39 3.61
C VAL A 328 8.65 5.26 2.53
N MET A 329 8.24 6.53 2.41
CA MET A 329 8.82 7.45 1.44
C MET A 329 10.31 7.72 1.71
N ALA A 330 10.74 7.81 2.98
CA ALA A 330 12.14 7.99 3.33
C ALA A 330 13.02 6.81 2.87
N VAL A 331 12.51 5.59 2.93
CA VAL A 331 13.20 4.40 2.39
C VAL A 331 13.23 4.43 0.86
N VAL A 332 12.11 4.79 0.22
CA VAL A 332 12.03 4.88 -1.25
C VAL A 332 13.05 5.89 -1.79
N GLU A 333 13.13 7.08 -1.20
CA GLU A 333 14.13 8.10 -1.59
C GLU A 333 15.57 7.68 -1.28
N ALA A 334 15.82 7.09 -0.11
CA ALA A 334 17.13 6.59 0.26
C ALA A 334 17.66 5.53 -0.73
N ALA A 335 16.75 4.69 -1.26
CA ALA A 335 17.10 3.70 -2.28
C ALA A 335 17.56 4.37 -3.60
N PHE A 336 16.85 5.40 -4.08
CA PHE A 336 17.29 6.16 -5.25
C PHE A 336 18.63 6.86 -5.01
N GLN A 337 18.82 7.47 -3.84
CA GLN A 337 20.11 8.09 -3.49
C GLN A 337 21.24 7.06 -3.42
N SER A 338 20.97 5.89 -2.84
CA SER A 338 21.94 4.80 -2.77
C SER A 338 22.33 4.30 -4.16
N ALA A 339 21.36 4.06 -5.03
CA ALA A 339 21.61 3.63 -6.41
C ALA A 339 22.45 4.65 -7.20
N LYS A 340 22.23 5.96 -6.94
CA LYS A 340 22.98 7.04 -7.59
C LYS A 340 24.42 7.19 -7.07
N THR A 341 24.63 6.98 -5.76
CA THR A 341 25.93 7.24 -5.11
C THR A 341 26.78 5.99 -4.93
N GLY A 342 26.19 4.80 -5.02
CA GLY A 342 26.81 3.52 -4.68
C GLY A 342 27.06 3.31 -3.17
N ALA A 343 26.53 4.18 -2.32
CA ALA A 343 26.73 4.14 -0.88
C ALA A 343 25.46 3.68 -0.13
N ALA A 344 25.62 3.11 1.06
CA ALA A 344 24.52 2.86 1.97
C ALA A 344 24.06 4.18 2.64
N ILE A 345 22.79 4.52 2.49
CA ILE A 345 22.19 5.80 2.89
C ILE A 345 21.37 5.65 4.18
N PRO A 346 21.54 6.50 5.20
CA PRO A 346 20.62 6.58 6.34
C PRO A 346 19.30 7.23 5.91
N LEU A 347 18.23 6.99 6.66
CA LEU A 347 16.93 7.63 6.38
C LEU A 347 16.99 9.14 6.66
N ALA A 348 16.45 9.94 5.74
CA ALA A 348 16.32 11.40 5.87
C ALA A 348 15.13 11.77 6.78
N LEU A 349 15.08 11.17 7.97
CA LEU A 349 14.11 11.44 9.03
C LEU A 349 14.80 12.11 10.22
N THR A 350 14.12 13.08 10.83
CA THR A 350 14.54 13.62 12.12
C THR A 350 14.38 12.57 13.22
N ASP A 351 15.09 12.72 14.35
CA ASP A 351 14.98 11.78 15.46
C ASP A 351 13.54 11.72 16.02
N ARG A 352 12.81 12.85 16.04
CA ARG A 352 11.40 12.89 16.43
C ARG A 352 10.52 12.08 15.46
N GLU A 353 10.75 12.16 14.15
CA GLU A 353 10.02 11.38 13.14
C GLU A 353 10.34 9.90 13.27
N LYS A 354 11.62 9.53 13.50
CA LYS A 354 12.03 8.13 13.74
C LYS A 354 11.35 7.54 14.96
N ASP A 355 11.38 8.25 16.09
CA ASP A 355 10.74 7.79 17.34
C ASP A 355 9.23 7.64 17.19
N ALA A 356 8.59 8.58 16.47
CA ALA A 356 7.15 8.55 16.27
C ALA A 356 6.74 7.44 15.29
N ALA A 357 7.47 7.25 14.19
CA ALA A 357 7.23 6.14 13.26
C ALA A 357 7.47 4.78 13.92
N ALA A 358 8.54 4.63 14.72
CA ALA A 358 8.81 3.40 15.46
C ALA A 358 7.66 3.05 16.41
N ARG A 359 7.12 4.02 17.15
CA ARG A 359 5.93 3.80 18.01
C ARG A 359 4.70 3.42 17.20
N ALA A 360 4.47 4.03 16.03
CA ALA A 360 3.33 3.73 15.18
C ALA A 360 3.38 2.28 14.66
N PHE A 361 4.55 1.80 14.24
CA PHE A 361 4.73 0.40 13.83
C PHE A 361 4.59 -0.59 15.00
N LEU A 362 5.16 -0.28 16.18
CA LEU A 362 5.08 -1.14 17.36
C LEU A 362 3.66 -1.27 17.93
N ALA A 363 2.85 -0.22 17.88
CA ALA A 363 1.47 -0.25 18.36
C ALA A 363 0.55 -1.22 17.60
N ARG A 364 1.05 -1.85 16.53
CA ARG A 364 0.32 -2.79 15.65
C ARG A 364 0.77 -4.24 15.81
N LEU A 365 1.88 -4.44 16.50
CA LEU A 365 2.37 -5.76 16.89
C LEU A 365 1.60 -6.27 18.10
#